data_e48198964ca695af019d782389e62396
#
_entry.id   e48198964ca695af019d782389e62396
#
_cell.length_a   1.000
_cell.length_b   1.000
_cell.length_c   1.000
_cell.angle_alpha   90.00
_cell.angle_beta   90.00
_cell.angle_gamma   90.00
#
_symmetry.space_group_name_H-M   'P 1'
#
loop_
_entity.id
_entity.type
_entity.pdbx_description
1 polymer ?
#
loop_
_entity_poly.entity_id
_entity_poly.type
_entity_poly.pdbx_seq_one_letter_code
_entity_poly.pdbx_strand_id
1 'polypeptide(L)'
;MTYPNRVVAICSSPRSGRGDNKSLSERLLKLFLEGLSPSQCRIFYPHKMKINYCRGCNTCWFKTPGECYHRDDMQEIYRELKEAELIILCSPVYVDGFSAQLKTVLDRCIALIDPLIITDEQGHCRHRVLFPEGKKAVLISVCGFSELDNFTNIRRHFAAICQNFFWEKAGEILVPASAL
;
A
#
# COMPACT_ATOMS: atom_id res chain seq x y z
N MET A 1 9.88 21.92 6.85
CA MET A 1 9.40 20.52 6.59
C MET A 1 9.86 20.15 5.18
N THR A 2 10.68 19.13 5.06
CA THR A 2 11.07 18.62 3.73
C THR A 2 9.95 17.72 3.22
N TYR A 3 9.41 18.02 2.04
CA TYR A 3 8.44 17.16 1.35
C TYR A 3 9.15 15.91 0.82
N PRO A 4 8.49 14.74 0.79
CA PRO A 4 9.09 13.53 0.24
C PRO A 4 9.35 13.71 -1.26
N ASN A 5 10.58 13.39 -1.67
CA ASN A 5 10.99 13.51 -3.07
C ASN A 5 10.48 12.33 -3.92
N ARG A 6 10.44 11.13 -3.33
CA ARG A 6 10.05 9.90 -4.04
C ARG A 6 8.80 9.29 -3.43
N VAL A 7 7.71 9.32 -4.20
CA VAL A 7 6.38 8.87 -3.78
C VAL A 7 5.95 7.67 -4.61
N VAL A 8 5.46 6.64 -3.94
CA VAL A 8 4.81 5.49 -4.57
C VAL A 8 3.38 5.39 -4.12
N ALA A 9 2.44 5.38 -5.07
CA ALA A 9 1.03 5.21 -4.79
C ALA A 9 0.51 3.90 -5.41
N ILE A 10 -0.26 3.12 -4.66
CA ILE A 10 -0.96 1.94 -5.14
C ILE A 10 -2.45 2.25 -5.14
N CYS A 11 -2.99 2.56 -6.33
CA CYS A 11 -4.40 2.91 -6.52
C CYS A 11 -5.18 1.68 -6.97
N SER A 12 -5.89 1.07 -6.07
CA SER A 12 -6.50 -0.25 -6.26
C SER A 12 -8.00 -0.23 -6.61
N SER A 13 -8.58 0.94 -6.82
CA SER A 13 -9.95 1.00 -7.32
C SER A 13 -10.02 0.44 -8.75
N PRO A 14 -10.88 -0.54 -9.04
CA PRO A 14 -11.01 -1.11 -10.40
C PRO A 14 -11.55 -0.11 -11.42
N ARG A 15 -12.06 1.04 -10.99
CA ARG A 15 -12.50 2.15 -11.84
C ARG A 15 -11.40 3.15 -12.16
N SER A 16 -10.21 3.02 -11.55
CA SER A 16 -9.08 3.94 -11.74
C SER A 16 -8.41 3.80 -13.11
N GLY A 17 -7.70 4.85 -13.53
CA GLY A 17 -6.88 4.85 -14.75
C GLY A 17 -7.66 4.69 -16.05
N ARG A 18 -8.96 5.00 -16.06
CA ARG A 18 -9.83 4.96 -17.25
C ARG A 18 -10.02 6.30 -17.94
N GLY A 19 -9.45 7.38 -17.39
CA GLY A 19 -9.51 8.71 -17.97
C GLY A 19 -10.82 9.50 -17.76
N ASP A 20 -11.87 8.87 -17.25
CA ASP A 20 -13.22 9.41 -17.15
C ASP A 20 -13.61 9.89 -15.72
N ASN A 21 -12.64 10.07 -14.85
CA ASN A 21 -12.82 10.50 -13.44
C ASN A 21 -13.85 9.69 -12.63
N LYS A 22 -14.16 8.46 -13.04
CA LYS A 22 -15.16 7.61 -12.36
C LYS A 22 -14.73 7.07 -11.02
N SER A 23 -13.44 7.17 -10.68
CA SER A 23 -12.91 6.71 -9.39
C SER A 23 -12.66 7.88 -8.44
N LEU A 24 -13.49 8.03 -7.42
CA LEU A 24 -13.26 9.05 -6.39
C LEU A 24 -11.94 8.82 -5.66
N SER A 25 -11.57 7.57 -5.38
CA SER A 25 -10.26 7.25 -4.78
C SER A 25 -9.11 7.81 -5.60
N GLU A 26 -9.14 7.64 -6.93
CA GLU A 26 -8.10 8.19 -7.82
C GLU A 26 -8.11 9.71 -7.86
N ARG A 27 -9.28 10.34 -7.85
CA ARG A 27 -9.38 11.82 -7.81
C ARG A 27 -8.76 12.39 -6.55
N LEU A 28 -9.07 11.78 -5.39
CA LEU A 28 -8.47 12.18 -4.11
C LEU A 28 -6.96 11.99 -4.11
N LEU A 29 -6.47 10.87 -4.65
CA LEU A 29 -5.05 10.62 -4.81
C LEU A 29 -4.37 11.69 -5.67
N LYS A 30 -4.96 12.05 -6.81
CA LYS A 30 -4.40 13.08 -7.70
C LYS A 30 -4.35 14.46 -7.02
N LEU A 31 -5.44 14.87 -6.36
CA LEU A 31 -5.49 16.13 -5.60
C LEU A 31 -4.44 16.15 -4.47
N PHE A 32 -4.26 15.05 -3.77
CA PHE A 32 -3.23 14.93 -2.74
C PHE A 32 -1.82 15.07 -3.32
N LEU A 33 -1.55 14.41 -4.46
CA LEU A 33 -0.26 14.49 -5.14
C LEU A 33 0.01 15.87 -5.74
N GLU A 34 -1.00 16.55 -6.27
CA GLU A 34 -0.89 17.94 -6.73
C GLU A 34 -0.48 18.89 -5.59
N GLY A 35 -1.12 18.76 -4.42
CA GLY A 35 -0.77 19.55 -3.24
C GLY A 35 0.62 19.21 -2.66
N LEU A 36 1.05 17.95 -2.78
CA LEU A 36 2.36 17.49 -2.30
C LEU A 36 3.49 17.88 -3.24
N SER A 37 3.25 17.93 -4.54
CA SER A 37 4.21 18.26 -5.61
C SER A 37 5.54 17.51 -5.51
N PRO A 38 5.55 16.16 -5.43
CA PRO A 38 6.79 15.40 -5.28
C PRO A 38 7.64 15.46 -6.54
N SER A 39 8.98 15.42 -6.39
CA SER A 39 9.91 15.42 -7.54
C SER A 39 9.77 14.16 -8.40
N GLN A 40 9.45 13.02 -7.77
CA GLN A 40 9.23 11.74 -8.43
C GLN A 40 7.99 11.07 -7.84
N CYS A 41 7.05 10.70 -8.71
CA CYS A 41 5.85 9.97 -8.30
C CYS A 41 5.57 8.82 -9.26
N ARG A 42 5.36 7.62 -8.69
CA ARG A 42 4.93 6.44 -9.43
C ARG A 42 3.58 5.96 -8.92
N ILE A 43 2.60 5.88 -9.80
CA ILE A 43 1.26 5.37 -9.47
C ILE A 43 1.08 4.01 -10.12
N PHE A 44 0.78 2.99 -9.32
CA PHE A 44 0.44 1.64 -9.76
C PHE A 44 -1.07 1.42 -9.70
N TYR A 45 -1.57 0.76 -10.74
CA TYR A 45 -2.98 0.35 -10.84
C TYR A 45 -3.05 -1.19 -10.92
N PRO A 46 -3.12 -1.90 -9.78
CA PRO A 46 -3.02 -3.36 -9.74
C PRO A 46 -4.01 -4.10 -10.64
N HIS A 47 -5.22 -3.54 -10.87
CA HIS A 47 -6.22 -4.13 -11.77
C HIS A 47 -5.81 -4.12 -13.27
N LYS A 48 -4.77 -3.36 -13.63
CA LYS A 48 -4.20 -3.32 -14.99
C LYS A 48 -2.91 -4.12 -15.12
N MET A 49 -2.45 -4.70 -14.02
CA MET A 49 -1.17 -5.39 -13.90
C MET A 49 -1.38 -6.90 -13.80
N LYS A 50 -0.42 -7.67 -14.27
CA LYS A 50 -0.39 -9.12 -14.09
C LYS A 50 0.33 -9.44 -12.77
N ILE A 51 -0.42 -9.50 -11.67
CA ILE A 51 0.10 -9.81 -10.35
C ILE A 51 -0.59 -11.08 -9.85
N ASN A 52 0.18 -12.16 -9.72
CA ASN A 52 -0.31 -13.39 -9.12
C ASN A 52 -0.44 -13.23 -7.60
N TYR A 53 -1.40 -13.89 -6.99
CA TYR A 53 -1.52 -13.93 -5.54
C TYR A 53 -0.36 -14.70 -4.89
N CYS A 54 -0.06 -14.39 -3.63
CA CYS A 54 0.97 -15.10 -2.87
C CYS A 54 0.55 -16.56 -2.64
N ARG A 55 1.45 -17.50 -2.93
CA ARG A 55 1.22 -18.94 -2.76
C ARG A 55 1.68 -19.47 -1.39
N GLY A 56 2.25 -18.64 -0.54
CA GLY A 56 2.80 -19.07 0.75
C GLY A 56 3.99 -20.05 0.63
N CYS A 57 4.70 -20.04 -0.49
CA CYS A 57 5.78 -20.98 -0.76
C CYS A 57 7.10 -20.65 -0.05
N ASN A 58 7.21 -19.49 0.58
CA ASN A 58 8.37 -18.97 1.31
C ASN A 58 9.71 -19.01 0.55
N THR A 59 9.67 -19.16 -0.78
CA THR A 59 10.87 -19.14 -1.63
C THR A 59 11.65 -17.84 -1.45
N CYS A 60 10.94 -16.70 -1.34
CA CYS A 60 11.51 -15.37 -1.11
C CYS A 60 12.21 -15.20 0.26
N TRP A 61 12.10 -16.19 1.16
CA TRP A 61 12.81 -16.22 2.44
C TRP A 61 14.00 -17.15 2.41
N PHE A 62 13.85 -18.34 1.82
CA PHE A 62 14.82 -19.41 1.97
C PHE A 62 15.67 -19.71 0.73
N LYS A 63 15.18 -19.40 -0.49
CA LYS A 63 15.90 -19.68 -1.74
C LYS A 63 16.39 -18.43 -2.45
N THR A 64 15.56 -17.39 -2.51
CA THR A 64 15.86 -16.12 -3.19
C THR A 64 15.48 -14.95 -2.28
N PRO A 65 16.23 -14.70 -1.17
CA PRO A 65 15.89 -13.65 -0.22
C PRO A 65 15.65 -12.30 -0.90
N GLY A 66 14.51 -11.68 -0.60
CA GLY A 66 14.11 -10.40 -1.19
C GLY A 66 13.51 -10.48 -2.60
N GLU A 67 13.40 -11.68 -3.19
CA GLU A 67 12.80 -11.91 -4.52
C GLU A 67 11.71 -12.96 -4.50
N CYS A 68 10.54 -12.60 -5.03
CA CYS A 68 9.44 -13.56 -5.15
C CYS A 68 9.69 -14.58 -6.25
N TYR A 69 9.18 -15.81 -6.05
CA TYR A 69 9.17 -16.86 -7.05
C TYR A 69 8.46 -16.47 -8.36
N HIS A 70 7.34 -15.74 -8.26
CA HIS A 70 6.64 -15.27 -9.44
C HIS A 70 7.44 -14.19 -10.16
N ARG A 71 7.57 -14.32 -11.47
CA ARG A 71 8.15 -13.32 -12.38
C ARG A 71 6.99 -12.61 -13.09
N ASP A 72 6.46 -11.57 -12.45
CA ASP A 72 5.31 -10.81 -12.91
C ASP A 72 5.49 -9.31 -12.59
N ASP A 73 4.48 -8.49 -12.86
CA ASP A 73 4.57 -7.03 -12.71
C ASP A 73 4.85 -6.57 -11.27
N MET A 74 4.73 -7.45 -10.27
CA MET A 74 5.10 -7.13 -8.89
C MET A 74 6.58 -6.78 -8.73
N GLN A 75 7.45 -7.22 -9.64
CA GLN A 75 8.89 -6.89 -9.61
C GLN A 75 9.12 -5.36 -9.70
N GLU A 76 8.31 -4.67 -10.50
CA GLU A 76 8.39 -3.21 -10.59
C GLU A 76 7.94 -2.55 -9.28
N ILE A 77 6.85 -3.04 -8.68
CA ILE A 77 6.36 -2.53 -7.39
C ILE A 77 7.41 -2.72 -6.29
N TYR A 78 8.07 -3.89 -6.21
CA TYR A 78 9.13 -4.11 -5.21
C TYR A 78 10.26 -3.09 -5.32
N ARG A 79 10.74 -2.85 -6.54
CA ARG A 79 11.83 -1.90 -6.78
C ARG A 79 11.45 -0.49 -6.31
N GLU A 80 10.27 -0.03 -6.70
CA GLU A 80 9.80 1.29 -6.31
C GLU A 80 9.51 1.42 -4.81
N LEU A 81 8.91 0.40 -4.18
CA LEU A 81 8.66 0.40 -2.73
C LEU A 81 9.95 0.44 -1.90
N LYS A 82 11.03 -0.22 -2.37
CA LYS A 82 12.32 -0.20 -1.66
C LYS A 82 12.91 1.20 -1.59
N GLU A 83 12.67 2.03 -2.57
CA GLU A 83 13.26 3.36 -2.70
C GLU A 83 12.31 4.51 -2.32
N ALA A 84 11.03 4.22 -2.12
CA ALA A 84 10.03 5.23 -1.75
C ALA A 84 10.32 5.84 -0.38
N GLU A 85 10.12 7.14 -0.26
CA GLU A 85 10.09 7.88 1.01
C GLU A 85 8.66 7.95 1.56
N LEU A 86 7.66 8.05 0.65
CA LEU A 86 6.25 8.04 0.99
C LEU A 86 5.51 6.96 0.18
N ILE A 87 4.73 6.16 0.87
CA ILE A 87 3.88 5.12 0.30
C ILE A 87 2.42 5.51 0.50
N ILE A 88 1.64 5.54 -0.56
CA ILE A 88 0.21 5.84 -0.50
C ILE A 88 -0.59 4.59 -0.87
N LEU A 89 -1.36 4.08 0.10
CA LEU A 89 -2.31 3.02 -0.15
C LEU A 89 -3.68 3.64 -0.43
N CYS A 90 -4.12 3.55 -1.68
CA CYS A 90 -5.38 4.14 -2.14
C CYS A 90 -6.35 3.02 -2.54
N SER A 91 -7.41 2.83 -1.75
CA SER A 91 -8.37 1.72 -1.92
C SER A 91 -9.79 2.13 -1.52
N PRO A 92 -10.81 1.76 -2.29
CA PRO A 92 -12.18 1.77 -1.76
C PRO A 92 -12.32 0.72 -0.66
N VAL A 93 -13.28 0.93 0.25
CA VAL A 93 -13.72 -0.11 1.19
C VAL A 93 -14.56 -1.13 0.43
N TYR A 94 -14.09 -2.38 0.38
CA TYR A 94 -14.83 -3.51 -0.19
C TYR A 94 -14.96 -4.60 0.89
N VAL A 95 -16.19 -4.96 1.23
CA VAL A 95 -16.50 -5.94 2.28
C VAL A 95 -15.63 -5.66 3.53
N ASP A 96 -15.75 -4.42 4.03
CA ASP A 96 -15.10 -3.89 5.24
C ASP A 96 -13.55 -3.85 5.23
N GLY A 97 -12.92 -4.02 4.08
CA GLY A 97 -11.47 -4.07 3.97
C GLY A 97 -10.90 -3.45 2.70
N PHE A 98 -9.61 -3.67 2.48
CA PHE A 98 -8.95 -3.35 1.22
C PHE A 98 -9.52 -4.17 0.06
N SER A 99 -9.52 -3.59 -1.13
CA SER A 99 -9.84 -4.34 -2.34
C SER A 99 -8.90 -5.54 -2.52
N ALA A 100 -9.38 -6.61 -3.15
CA ALA A 100 -8.59 -7.82 -3.39
C ALA A 100 -7.29 -7.51 -4.15
N GLN A 101 -7.31 -6.55 -5.08
CA GLN A 101 -6.14 -6.14 -5.84
C GLN A 101 -5.06 -5.54 -4.94
N LEU A 102 -5.42 -4.66 -3.99
CA LEU A 102 -4.43 -4.14 -3.04
C LEU A 102 -3.96 -5.24 -2.09
N LYS A 103 -4.87 -6.09 -1.62
CA LYS A 103 -4.51 -7.20 -0.73
C LYS A 103 -3.52 -8.15 -1.41
N THR A 104 -3.69 -8.43 -2.71
CA THR A 104 -2.74 -9.23 -3.49
C THR A 104 -1.34 -8.61 -3.49
N VAL A 105 -1.23 -7.30 -3.71
CA VAL A 105 0.05 -6.59 -3.63
C VAL A 105 0.66 -6.70 -2.23
N LEU A 106 -0.14 -6.45 -1.19
CA LEU A 106 0.31 -6.49 0.20
C LEU A 106 0.78 -7.89 0.63
N ASP A 107 0.05 -8.95 0.25
CA ASP A 107 0.46 -10.32 0.52
C ASP A 107 1.78 -10.70 -0.16
N ARG A 108 2.02 -10.13 -1.34
CA ARG A 108 3.28 -10.32 -2.06
C ARG A 108 4.44 -9.56 -1.43
N CYS A 109 4.17 -8.49 -0.66
CA CYS A 109 5.20 -7.74 0.06
C CYS A 109 5.92 -8.56 1.14
N ILE A 110 5.49 -9.78 1.46
CA ILE A 110 6.27 -10.75 2.26
C ILE A 110 7.70 -10.96 1.71
N ALA A 111 7.92 -10.73 0.41
CA ALA A 111 9.25 -10.77 -0.18
C ALA A 111 10.15 -9.59 0.24
N LEU A 112 9.60 -8.56 0.86
CA LEU A 112 10.34 -7.38 1.34
C LEU A 112 10.79 -7.50 2.80
N ILE A 113 10.48 -8.61 3.45
CA ILE A 113 10.90 -8.95 4.80
C ILE A 113 11.62 -10.30 4.79
N ASP A 114 12.48 -10.54 5.77
CA ASP A 114 13.16 -11.83 5.93
C ASP A 114 12.55 -12.64 7.09
N PRO A 115 12.89 -13.93 7.22
CA PRO A 115 12.39 -14.78 8.30
C PRO A 115 12.96 -14.44 9.68
N LEU A 116 13.96 -13.57 9.76
CA LEU A 116 14.54 -13.16 11.05
C LEU A 116 13.49 -12.41 11.86
N ILE A 117 13.23 -12.90 13.07
CA ILE A 117 12.33 -12.28 14.02
C ILE A 117 13.15 -11.36 14.92
N ILE A 118 12.71 -10.12 15.01
CA ILE A 118 13.23 -9.10 15.93
C ILE A 118 12.12 -8.69 16.89
N THR A 119 12.48 -8.04 17.98
CA THR A 119 11.53 -7.47 18.93
C THR A 119 11.50 -5.95 18.73
N ASP A 120 10.29 -5.40 18.53
CA ASP A 120 10.11 -3.95 18.47
C ASP A 120 10.21 -3.30 19.86
N GLU A 121 10.19 -1.96 19.92
CA GLU A 121 10.29 -1.19 21.17
C GLU A 121 9.17 -1.51 22.18
N GLN A 122 8.03 -2.02 21.72
CA GLN A 122 6.91 -2.44 22.56
C GLN A 122 6.97 -3.90 22.98
N GLY A 123 8.03 -4.62 22.60
CA GLY A 123 8.21 -6.03 22.92
C GLY A 123 7.47 -7.02 21.99
N HIS A 124 6.93 -6.56 20.87
CA HIS A 124 6.24 -7.42 19.92
C HIS A 124 7.21 -8.02 18.89
N CYS A 125 6.98 -9.27 18.53
CA CYS A 125 7.73 -9.91 17.46
C CYS A 125 7.40 -9.31 16.09
N ARG A 126 8.44 -9.01 15.31
CA ARG A 126 8.36 -8.50 13.93
C ARG A 126 9.39 -9.21 13.05
N HIS A 127 9.13 -9.21 11.76
CA HIS A 127 10.15 -9.59 10.78
C HIS A 127 11.02 -8.38 10.42
N ARG A 128 12.32 -8.62 10.22
CA ARG A 128 13.22 -7.57 9.75
C ARG A 128 12.86 -7.20 8.30
N VAL A 129 12.83 -5.91 7.99
CA VAL A 129 12.63 -5.42 6.63
C VAL A 129 13.92 -5.44 5.82
N LEU A 130 13.82 -5.65 4.50
CA LEU A 130 14.94 -5.73 3.56
C LEU A 130 15.14 -4.41 2.78
N PHE A 131 14.74 -3.30 3.35
CA PHE A 131 14.89 -1.95 2.78
C PHE A 131 15.12 -0.92 3.90
N PRO A 132 15.57 0.30 3.58
CA PRO A 132 15.75 1.34 4.58
C PRO A 132 14.47 1.64 5.35
N GLU A 133 14.57 1.79 6.66
CA GLU A 133 13.49 2.21 7.55
C GLU A 133 13.16 3.70 7.40
N GLY A 134 12.15 4.18 8.12
CA GLY A 134 11.76 5.59 8.15
C GLY A 134 10.87 6.05 7.00
N LYS A 135 10.33 5.11 6.23
CA LYS A 135 9.33 5.43 5.21
C LYS A 135 8.04 5.90 5.85
N LYS A 136 7.37 6.84 5.18
CA LYS A 136 6.05 7.31 5.58
C LYS A 136 4.95 6.61 4.80
N ALA A 137 3.78 6.47 5.41
CA ALA A 137 2.62 5.88 4.74
C ALA A 137 1.36 6.72 4.96
N VAL A 138 0.55 6.83 3.91
CA VAL A 138 -0.76 7.49 3.90
C VAL A 138 -1.81 6.53 3.38
N LEU A 139 -2.97 6.50 4.04
CA LEU A 139 -4.17 5.82 3.56
C LEU A 139 -5.11 6.83 2.89
N ILE A 140 -5.55 6.53 1.67
CA ILE A 140 -6.67 7.22 1.02
C ILE A 140 -7.75 6.20 0.77
N SER A 141 -8.93 6.41 1.37
CA SER A 141 -10.02 5.44 1.25
C SER A 141 -11.38 6.11 1.10
N VAL A 142 -12.26 5.47 0.35
CA VAL A 142 -13.64 5.89 0.14
C VAL A 142 -14.59 4.74 0.47
N CYS A 143 -15.77 5.08 1.01
CA CYS A 143 -16.83 4.12 1.32
C CYS A 143 -18.16 4.61 0.73
N GLY A 144 -19.01 3.68 0.28
CA GLY A 144 -20.36 4.02 -0.23
C GLY A 144 -21.34 4.45 0.86
N PHE A 145 -21.15 4.00 2.09
CA PHE A 145 -21.99 4.35 3.24
C PHE A 145 -21.56 5.68 3.86
N SER A 146 -22.47 6.30 4.63
CA SER A 146 -22.29 7.62 5.22
C SER A 146 -21.53 7.61 6.55
N GLU A 147 -21.52 6.48 7.24
CA GLU A 147 -20.97 6.36 8.58
C GLU A 147 -19.45 6.14 8.54
N LEU A 148 -18.71 6.88 9.37
CA LEU A 148 -17.26 6.80 9.44
C LEU A 148 -16.74 5.50 10.06
N ASP A 149 -17.53 4.79 10.81
CA ASP A 149 -17.18 3.50 11.42
C ASP A 149 -16.96 2.39 10.38
N ASN A 150 -17.52 2.53 9.16
CA ASN A 150 -17.22 1.64 8.03
C ASN A 150 -15.71 1.62 7.65
N PHE A 151 -14.94 2.60 8.07
CA PHE A 151 -13.49 2.60 7.89
C PHE A 151 -12.72 1.89 9.01
N THR A 152 -13.37 1.45 10.09
CA THR A 152 -12.68 0.91 11.27
C THR A 152 -11.72 -0.22 10.93
N ASN A 153 -12.15 -1.19 10.14
CA ASN A 153 -11.33 -2.37 9.82
C ASN A 153 -10.16 -2.01 8.88
N ILE A 154 -10.40 -1.21 7.85
CA ILE A 154 -9.35 -0.80 6.92
C ILE A 154 -8.28 0.06 7.62
N ARG A 155 -8.68 0.92 8.56
CA ARG A 155 -7.76 1.72 9.39
C ARG A 155 -6.90 0.84 10.30
N ARG A 156 -7.52 -0.14 10.98
CA ARG A 156 -6.78 -1.12 11.81
C ARG A 156 -5.81 -1.94 10.98
N HIS A 157 -6.23 -2.39 9.80
CA HIS A 157 -5.38 -3.14 8.88
C HIS A 157 -4.21 -2.28 8.39
N PHE A 158 -4.46 -1.02 7.99
CA PHE A 158 -3.41 -0.08 7.61
C PHE A 158 -2.39 0.15 8.73
N ALA A 159 -2.87 0.37 9.96
CA ALA A 159 -1.98 0.54 11.11
C ALA A 159 -1.10 -0.70 11.35
N ALA A 160 -1.68 -1.91 11.26
CA ALA A 160 -0.93 -3.16 11.40
C ALA A 160 0.13 -3.34 10.30
N ILE A 161 -0.19 -2.95 9.05
CA ILE A 161 0.78 -2.96 7.94
C ILE A 161 1.93 -2.00 8.24
N CYS A 162 1.63 -0.77 8.65
CA CYS A 162 2.65 0.22 9.02
C CYS A 162 3.59 -0.32 10.10
N GLN A 163 3.05 -0.94 11.15
CA GLN A 163 3.85 -1.56 12.22
C GLN A 163 4.74 -2.70 11.67
N ASN A 164 4.21 -3.61 10.85
CA ASN A 164 4.96 -4.73 10.32
C ASN A 164 6.07 -4.35 9.35
N PHE A 165 5.92 -3.22 8.64
CA PHE A 165 6.91 -2.72 7.70
C PHE A 165 7.74 -1.56 8.24
N PHE A 166 7.60 -1.19 9.52
CA PHE A 166 8.25 -0.05 10.16
C PHE A 166 8.02 1.26 9.38
N TRP A 167 6.81 1.44 8.85
CA TRP A 167 6.40 2.69 8.22
C TRP A 167 5.79 3.64 9.24
N GLU A 168 6.20 4.89 9.21
CA GLU A 168 5.53 5.96 9.96
C GLU A 168 4.15 6.21 9.35
N LYS A 169 3.10 6.05 10.16
CA LYS A 169 1.74 6.41 9.74
C LYS A 169 1.60 7.92 9.67
N ALA A 170 1.74 8.52 8.48
CA ALA A 170 1.73 9.97 8.27
C ALA A 170 0.32 10.57 8.17
N GLY A 171 -0.70 9.80 7.80
CA GLY A 171 -2.07 10.30 7.75
C GLY A 171 -3.08 9.37 7.10
N GLU A 172 -4.35 9.79 7.17
CA GLU A 172 -5.49 9.10 6.57
C GLU A 172 -6.44 10.13 5.93
N ILE A 173 -6.88 9.87 4.70
CA ILE A 173 -7.94 10.61 4.01
C ILE A 173 -9.09 9.64 3.79
N LEU A 174 -10.19 9.84 4.51
CA LEU A 174 -11.34 8.94 4.54
C LEU A 174 -12.59 9.70 4.10
N VAL A 175 -13.21 9.28 3.00
CA VAL A 175 -14.38 9.96 2.43
C VAL A 175 -15.57 8.98 2.37
N PRO A 176 -16.56 9.16 3.27
CA PRO A 176 -17.81 8.40 3.27
C PRO A 176 -18.76 8.89 2.16
N ALA A 177 -19.88 8.22 2.01
CA ALA A 177 -20.97 8.55 1.07
C ALA A 177 -20.50 8.71 -0.40
N SER A 178 -19.49 7.95 -0.82
CA SER A 178 -18.85 8.07 -2.14
C SER A 178 -19.70 7.51 -3.30
N ALA A 179 -20.86 6.94 -3.01
CA ALA A 179 -21.80 6.42 -4.01
C ALA A 179 -22.91 7.41 -4.38
N LEU A 180 -22.99 8.57 -3.72
CA LEU A 180 -24.00 9.61 -3.92
C LEU A 180 -23.57 10.62 -4.99
#